data_379395a5bcb3a9390aadfe4fce1ced2f
#
_entry.id   379395a5bcb3a9390aadfe4fce1ced2f
#
_cell.length_a   1.000
_cell.length_b   1.000
_cell.length_c   1.000
_cell.angle_alpha   90.00
_cell.angle_beta   90.00
_cell.angle_gamma   90.00
#
_symmetry.space_group_name_H-M   'P 1'
#
loop_
_entity.id
_entity.type
_entity.pdbx_description
1 polymer ?
#
loop_
_entity_poly.entity_id
_entity_poly.type
_entity_poly.pdbx_seq_one_letter_code
_entity_poly.pdbx_strand_id
1 'polypeptide(L)'
;MVINTYEEKSPIQIHKKFVKVAHCLREYANKKQIKIQITGESYSSIMANDVLELLPYLILDNAIKYSLENKNIDIKFSEKSSILEVVIKSFSVRPHEHELRKLTERGVRSTRIDSQIQGQGIGLYLANYICELHNISMDFRIGKERFFESGIPYSDFYVSLTFYDIIKDESVDYTFDID
;
A
#
# COMPACT_ATOMS: atom_id res chain seq x y z
N MET A 1 34.69 3.38 -0.97
CA MET A 1 34.05 4.14 -2.05
C MET A 1 32.69 4.60 -1.53
N VAL A 2 32.61 5.84 -1.04
CA VAL A 2 31.36 6.42 -0.53
C VAL A 2 30.59 6.87 -1.77
N ILE A 3 29.55 6.14 -2.14
CA ILE A 3 28.61 6.58 -3.16
C ILE A 3 27.80 7.71 -2.51
N ASN A 4 28.21 8.94 -2.82
CA ASN A 4 27.54 10.15 -2.37
C ASN A 4 26.35 10.38 -3.33
N THR A 5 25.31 9.59 -3.19
CA THR A 5 24.06 9.79 -3.91
C THR A 5 23.29 10.91 -3.21
N TYR A 6 23.61 12.16 -3.55
CA TYR A 6 22.65 13.24 -3.46
C TYR A 6 21.59 12.96 -4.56
N GLU A 7 20.71 11.98 -4.32
CA GLU A 7 19.55 11.82 -5.17
C GLU A 7 18.68 13.06 -4.97
N GLU A 8 18.47 13.80 -6.07
CA GLU A 8 17.61 14.98 -6.08
C GLU A 8 16.23 14.56 -5.61
N LYS A 9 15.73 15.21 -4.56
CA LYS A 9 14.37 15.04 -4.12
C LYS A 9 13.47 15.95 -4.95
N SER A 10 12.36 15.42 -5.42
CA SER A 10 11.31 16.16 -6.12
C SER A 10 9.97 16.04 -5.41
N PRO A 11 9.01 16.96 -5.64
CA PRO A 11 7.69 16.85 -5.08
C PRO A 11 6.90 15.71 -5.76
N ILE A 12 6.48 14.72 -4.98
CA ILE A 12 5.73 13.56 -5.46
C ILE A 12 4.33 13.59 -4.87
N GLN A 13 3.30 13.66 -5.72
CA GLN A 13 1.88 13.57 -5.33
C GLN A 13 1.49 12.10 -5.14
N ILE A 14 1.36 11.66 -3.90
CA ILE A 14 1.11 10.26 -3.54
C ILE A 14 -0.22 9.76 -4.09
N HIS A 15 -1.30 10.54 -3.96
CA HIS A 15 -2.62 10.18 -4.49
C HIS A 15 -2.54 9.89 -5.99
N LYS A 16 -1.94 10.78 -6.76
CA LYS A 16 -1.78 10.63 -8.22
C LYS A 16 -1.01 9.36 -8.59
N LYS A 17 0.02 8.99 -7.81
CA LYS A 17 0.80 7.78 -8.07
C LYS A 17 -0.02 6.52 -7.79
N PHE A 18 -0.79 6.46 -6.71
CA PHE A 18 -1.71 5.34 -6.45
C PHE A 18 -2.77 5.20 -7.54
N VAL A 19 -3.40 6.30 -7.98
CA VAL A 19 -4.40 6.29 -9.06
C VAL A 19 -3.80 5.73 -10.35
N LYS A 20 -2.60 6.21 -10.74
CA LYS A 20 -1.90 5.73 -11.93
C LYS A 20 -1.58 4.24 -11.85
N VAL A 21 -1.04 3.77 -10.74
CA VAL A 21 -0.68 2.36 -10.55
C VAL A 21 -1.92 1.47 -10.50
N ALA A 22 -2.99 1.90 -9.81
CA ALA A 22 -4.26 1.17 -9.79
C ALA A 22 -4.83 1.01 -11.20
N HIS A 23 -4.73 2.05 -12.03
CA HIS A 23 -5.13 1.96 -13.44
C HIS A 23 -4.28 0.96 -14.24
N CYS A 24 -2.96 0.99 -14.07
CA CYS A 24 -2.04 0.06 -14.75
C CYS A 24 -2.28 -1.41 -14.34
N LEU A 25 -2.64 -1.65 -13.08
CA LEU A 25 -2.89 -3.00 -12.55
C LEU A 25 -4.32 -3.50 -12.78
N ARG A 26 -5.20 -2.72 -13.41
CA ARG A 26 -6.62 -3.06 -13.60
C ARG A 26 -6.82 -4.39 -14.30
N GLU A 27 -6.12 -4.67 -15.39
CA GLU A 27 -6.26 -5.93 -16.11
C GLU A 27 -5.76 -7.12 -15.29
N TYR A 28 -4.69 -6.92 -14.52
CA TYR A 28 -4.18 -7.96 -13.63
C TYR A 28 -5.19 -8.27 -12.51
N ALA A 29 -5.78 -7.26 -11.91
CA ALA A 29 -6.85 -7.42 -10.91
C ALA A 29 -8.09 -8.09 -11.50
N ASN A 30 -8.49 -7.72 -12.72
CA ASN A 30 -9.66 -8.28 -13.41
C ASN A 30 -9.55 -9.78 -13.65
N LYS A 31 -8.35 -10.35 -13.84
CA LYS A 31 -8.14 -11.81 -13.96
C LYS A 31 -8.65 -12.58 -12.75
N LYS A 32 -8.65 -11.94 -11.57
CA LYS A 32 -9.20 -12.47 -10.31
C LYS A 32 -10.56 -11.85 -9.96
N GLN A 33 -11.18 -11.12 -10.88
CA GLN A 33 -12.43 -10.38 -10.68
C GLN A 33 -12.36 -9.43 -9.47
N ILE A 34 -11.18 -8.89 -9.19
CA ILE A 34 -10.92 -7.92 -8.13
C ILE A 34 -11.16 -6.52 -8.68
N LYS A 35 -11.96 -5.71 -7.96
CA LYS A 35 -12.17 -4.29 -8.25
C LYS A 35 -11.33 -3.47 -7.27
N ILE A 36 -10.56 -2.51 -7.81
CA ILE A 36 -9.81 -1.54 -7.00
C ILE A 36 -10.66 -0.28 -6.90
N GLN A 37 -10.99 0.12 -5.69
CA GLN A 37 -11.79 1.32 -5.38
C GLN A 37 -10.92 2.31 -4.63
N ILE A 38 -10.98 3.59 -5.02
CA ILE A 38 -10.23 4.67 -4.39
C ILE A 38 -11.24 5.67 -3.83
N THR A 39 -11.08 6.04 -2.57
CA THR A 39 -11.90 7.02 -1.87
C THR A 39 -11.03 8.06 -1.15
N GLY A 40 -11.53 9.28 -1.06
CA GLY A 40 -10.76 10.42 -0.59
C GLY A 40 -9.79 10.92 -1.65
N GLU A 41 -9.36 12.17 -1.49
CA GLU A 41 -8.45 12.84 -2.41
C GLU A 41 -7.34 13.52 -1.61
N SER A 42 -6.17 13.68 -2.22
CA SER A 42 -5.09 14.50 -1.72
C SER A 42 -4.32 15.09 -2.89
N TYR A 43 -4.11 16.38 -2.85
CA TYR A 43 -3.31 17.13 -3.83
C TYR A 43 -1.92 17.45 -3.27
N SER A 44 -1.68 17.09 -2.02
CA SER A 44 -0.40 17.30 -1.35
C SER A 44 0.71 16.44 -1.93
N SER A 45 1.92 16.95 -1.82
CA SER A 45 3.16 16.29 -2.25
C SER A 45 4.07 16.04 -1.06
N ILE A 46 5.01 15.12 -1.22
CA ILE A 46 6.17 15.00 -0.33
C ILE A 46 7.46 15.15 -1.14
N MET A 47 8.50 15.67 -0.51
CA MET A 47 9.84 15.74 -1.11
C MET A 47 10.53 14.39 -0.99
N ALA A 48 10.70 13.71 -2.10
CA ALA A 48 11.23 12.34 -2.13
C ALA A 48 12.05 12.07 -3.39
N ASN A 49 12.87 11.03 -3.35
CA ASN A 49 13.54 10.50 -4.55
C ASN A 49 12.56 9.61 -5.35
N ASP A 50 12.86 9.42 -6.61
CA ASP A 50 12.02 8.71 -7.58
C ASP A 50 11.70 7.26 -7.15
N VAL A 51 12.54 6.63 -6.31
CA VAL A 51 12.29 5.27 -5.80
C VAL A 51 10.97 5.16 -5.04
N LEU A 52 10.47 6.26 -4.46
CA LEU A 52 9.17 6.30 -3.80
C LEU A 52 8.01 5.96 -4.75
N GLU A 53 8.16 6.23 -6.04
CA GLU A 53 7.13 5.92 -7.05
C GLU A 53 6.85 4.42 -7.18
N LEU A 54 7.74 3.56 -6.71
CA LEU A 54 7.54 2.10 -6.69
C LEU A 54 6.63 1.65 -5.53
N LEU A 55 6.51 2.45 -4.48
CA LEU A 55 5.75 2.05 -3.27
C LEU A 55 4.30 1.66 -3.57
N PRO A 56 3.50 2.45 -4.32
CA PRO A 56 2.14 2.05 -4.68
C PRO A 56 2.07 0.72 -5.42
N TYR A 57 3.01 0.47 -6.34
CA TYR A 57 3.06 -0.78 -7.10
C TYR A 57 3.32 -1.97 -6.17
N LEU A 58 4.33 -1.89 -5.30
CA LEU A 58 4.68 -2.99 -4.39
C LEU A 58 3.52 -3.36 -3.46
N ILE A 59 2.79 -2.37 -2.97
CA ILE A 59 1.64 -2.59 -2.08
C ILE A 59 0.44 -3.16 -2.85
N LEU A 60 0.10 -2.60 -4.01
CA LEU A 60 -1.08 -3.03 -4.78
C LEU A 60 -0.87 -4.39 -5.46
N ASP A 61 0.33 -4.67 -5.98
CA ASP A 61 0.67 -6.00 -6.51
C ASP A 61 0.52 -7.06 -5.41
N ASN A 62 1.04 -6.79 -4.23
CA ASN A 62 0.89 -7.66 -3.07
C ASN A 62 -0.58 -7.86 -2.70
N ALA A 63 -1.38 -6.80 -2.65
CA ALA A 63 -2.80 -6.87 -2.34
C ALA A 63 -3.56 -7.72 -3.36
N ILE A 64 -3.35 -7.54 -4.67
CA ILE A 64 -4.00 -8.33 -5.73
C ILE A 64 -3.60 -9.79 -5.64
N LYS A 65 -2.31 -10.04 -5.47
CA LYS A 65 -1.71 -11.38 -5.47
C LYS A 65 -2.29 -12.27 -4.37
N TYR A 66 -2.45 -11.77 -3.17
CA TYR A 66 -2.89 -12.54 -2.01
C TYR A 66 -4.38 -12.42 -1.70
N SER A 67 -5.11 -11.57 -2.41
CA SER A 67 -6.57 -11.47 -2.28
C SER A 67 -7.29 -12.69 -2.84
N LEU A 68 -8.38 -13.04 -2.17
CA LEU A 68 -9.37 -13.97 -2.69
C LEU A 68 -10.06 -13.37 -3.92
N GLU A 69 -10.43 -14.22 -4.88
CA GLU A 69 -11.17 -13.82 -6.07
C GLU A 69 -12.53 -13.21 -5.73
N ASN A 70 -13.07 -12.40 -6.62
CA ASN A 70 -14.38 -11.73 -6.47
C ASN A 70 -14.48 -10.79 -5.24
N LYS A 71 -13.36 -10.28 -4.75
CA LYS A 71 -13.29 -9.31 -3.64
C LYS A 71 -12.83 -7.94 -4.14
N ASN A 72 -13.00 -6.93 -3.29
CA ASN A 72 -12.50 -5.58 -3.59
C ASN A 72 -11.18 -5.31 -2.89
N ILE A 73 -10.41 -4.41 -3.47
CA ILE A 73 -9.31 -3.71 -2.79
C ILE A 73 -9.73 -2.26 -2.66
N ASP A 74 -9.84 -1.79 -1.42
CA ASP A 74 -10.25 -0.43 -1.12
C ASP A 74 -9.02 0.38 -0.70
N ILE A 75 -8.80 1.51 -1.36
CA ILE A 75 -7.72 2.46 -1.06
C ILE A 75 -8.39 3.73 -0.54
N LYS A 76 -8.12 4.08 0.70
CA LYS A 76 -8.69 5.28 1.33
C LYS A 76 -7.59 6.29 1.63
N PHE A 77 -7.77 7.51 1.13
CA PHE A 77 -6.94 8.67 1.47
C PHE A 77 -7.61 9.51 2.54
N SER A 78 -6.83 9.93 3.51
CA SER A 78 -7.27 10.84 4.57
C SER A 78 -6.14 11.81 4.90
N GLU A 79 -6.40 13.10 4.71
CA GLU A 79 -5.42 14.14 4.96
C GLU A 79 -5.87 15.00 6.16
N LYS A 80 -4.98 15.18 7.12
CA LYS A 80 -5.21 16.03 8.28
C LYS A 80 -3.94 16.79 8.64
N SER A 81 -4.03 18.11 8.66
CA SER A 81 -2.89 18.99 8.94
C SER A 81 -1.73 18.73 7.95
N SER A 82 -0.57 18.28 8.43
CA SER A 82 0.60 17.94 7.63
C SER A 82 0.80 16.43 7.45
N ILE A 83 -0.24 15.64 7.71
CA ILE A 83 -0.19 14.17 7.64
C ILE A 83 -1.16 13.68 6.57
N LEU A 84 -0.69 12.82 5.69
CA LEU A 84 -1.50 12.04 4.76
C LEU A 84 -1.46 10.57 5.18
N GLU A 85 -2.61 10.00 5.45
CA GLU A 85 -2.78 8.58 5.69
C GLU A 85 -3.39 7.91 4.46
N VAL A 86 -2.79 6.79 4.04
CA VAL A 86 -3.30 5.94 2.96
C VAL A 86 -3.53 4.55 3.52
N VAL A 87 -4.78 4.11 3.55
CA VAL A 87 -5.15 2.77 4.02
C VAL A 87 -5.56 1.91 2.84
N ILE A 88 -4.86 0.81 2.63
CA ILE A 88 -5.18 -0.19 1.62
C ILE A 88 -5.78 -1.41 2.33
N LYS A 89 -7.04 -1.68 2.05
CA LYS A 89 -7.76 -2.85 2.56
C LYS A 89 -7.92 -3.88 1.45
N SER A 90 -7.59 -5.13 1.73
CA SER A 90 -7.82 -6.27 0.86
C SER A 90 -8.41 -7.43 1.65
N PHE A 91 -9.10 -8.36 0.99
CA PHE A 91 -9.56 -9.60 1.62
C PHE A 91 -8.59 -10.72 1.22
N SER A 92 -7.56 -10.90 2.03
CA SER A 92 -6.37 -11.68 1.68
C SER A 92 -6.18 -12.89 2.59
N VAL A 93 -5.28 -13.79 2.15
CA VAL A 93 -4.80 -14.88 3.02
C VAL A 93 -4.39 -14.29 4.37
N ARG A 94 -4.97 -14.84 5.43
CA ARG A 94 -4.73 -14.37 6.79
C ARG A 94 -3.40 -14.92 7.32
N PRO A 95 -2.38 -14.10 7.55
CA PRO A 95 -1.17 -14.53 8.23
C PRO A 95 -1.46 -14.87 9.69
N HIS A 96 -0.54 -15.56 10.37
CA HIS A 96 -0.57 -15.64 11.82
C HIS A 96 -0.26 -14.28 12.44
N GLU A 97 -0.83 -13.97 13.61
CA GLU A 97 -0.60 -12.68 14.27
C GLU A 97 0.89 -12.43 14.59
N HIS A 98 1.61 -13.49 14.95
CA HIS A 98 3.05 -13.40 15.21
C HIS A 98 3.89 -13.19 13.94
N GLU A 99 3.34 -13.49 12.75
CA GLU A 99 4.02 -13.26 11.46
C GLU A 99 3.91 -11.81 11.00
N LEU A 100 2.89 -11.03 11.47
CA LEU A 100 2.68 -9.66 11.01
C LEU A 100 3.93 -8.79 11.12
N ARG A 101 4.67 -8.91 12.24
CA ARG A 101 5.89 -8.13 12.47
C ARG A 101 7.06 -8.56 11.56
N LYS A 102 6.98 -9.74 10.98
CA LYS A 102 8.01 -10.32 10.12
C LYS A 102 7.72 -10.15 8.63
N LEU A 103 6.55 -9.65 8.26
CA LEU A 103 6.17 -9.50 6.85
C LEU A 103 7.08 -8.56 6.06
N THR A 104 7.81 -7.69 6.75
CA THR A 104 8.80 -6.77 6.18
C THR A 104 10.22 -7.33 6.19
N GLU A 105 10.46 -8.52 6.72
CA GLU A 105 11.76 -9.16 6.65
C GLU A 105 11.99 -9.77 5.26
N ARG A 106 13.22 -9.72 4.78
CA ARG A 106 13.57 -10.20 3.44
C ARG A 106 13.34 -11.70 3.31
N GLY A 107 12.59 -12.09 2.27
CA GLY A 107 12.31 -13.50 1.96
C GLY A 107 11.26 -14.16 2.86
N VAL A 108 10.66 -13.41 3.80
CA VAL A 108 9.60 -13.92 4.66
C VAL A 108 8.27 -13.95 3.91
N ARG A 109 7.59 -15.06 4.03
CA ARG A 109 6.21 -15.27 3.57
C ARG A 109 5.43 -15.92 4.69
N SER A 110 4.13 -15.60 4.79
CA SER A 110 3.28 -16.35 5.71
C SER A 110 3.27 -17.84 5.38
N THR A 111 3.36 -18.68 6.38
CA THR A 111 3.31 -20.13 6.25
C THR A 111 1.97 -20.65 5.70
N ARG A 112 0.94 -19.79 5.68
CA ARG A 112 -0.40 -20.10 5.15
C ARG A 112 -0.56 -19.82 3.66
N ILE A 113 0.42 -19.20 3.03
CA ILE A 113 0.39 -18.92 1.60
C ILE A 113 0.70 -20.20 0.84
N ASP A 114 -0.22 -20.58 -0.06
CA ASP A 114 -0.03 -21.72 -0.96
C ASP A 114 1.29 -21.55 -1.75
N SER A 115 2.02 -22.66 -1.89
CA SER A 115 3.24 -22.72 -2.69
C SER A 115 3.00 -22.38 -4.17
N GLN A 116 1.76 -22.49 -4.66
CA GLN A 116 1.38 -22.14 -6.02
C GLN A 116 1.31 -20.61 -6.25
N ILE A 117 1.16 -19.82 -5.18
CA ILE A 117 1.22 -18.36 -5.30
C ILE A 117 2.70 -17.96 -5.46
N GLN A 118 3.10 -17.62 -6.67
CA GLN A 118 4.48 -17.21 -6.96
C GLN A 118 4.85 -15.93 -6.19
N GLY A 119 6.00 -15.94 -5.52
CA GLY A 119 6.55 -14.76 -4.86
C GLY A 119 7.77 -15.10 -4.01
N GLN A 120 8.72 -14.18 -3.99
CA GLN A 120 9.99 -14.34 -3.30
C GLN A 120 10.01 -13.74 -1.88
N GLY A 121 8.89 -13.18 -1.40
CA GLY A 121 8.83 -12.48 -0.11
C GLY A 121 9.64 -11.17 -0.08
N ILE A 122 9.81 -10.53 -1.23
CA ILE A 122 10.65 -9.32 -1.38
C ILE A 122 9.80 -8.05 -1.44
N GLY A 123 8.54 -8.12 -1.90
CA GLY A 123 7.71 -6.94 -2.15
C GLY A 123 7.50 -6.06 -0.91
N LEU A 124 7.04 -6.63 0.20
CA LEU A 124 6.82 -5.87 1.44
C LEU A 124 8.14 -5.46 2.12
N TYR A 125 9.21 -6.24 1.96
CA TYR A 125 10.54 -5.85 2.40
C TYR A 125 11.02 -4.58 1.66
N LEU A 126 10.90 -4.55 0.32
CA LEU A 126 11.27 -3.36 -0.47
C LEU A 126 10.36 -2.17 -0.16
N ALA A 127 9.06 -2.41 0.02
CA ALA A 127 8.12 -1.37 0.43
C ALA A 127 8.53 -0.74 1.77
N ASN A 128 8.87 -1.57 2.76
CA ASN A 128 9.35 -1.11 4.06
C ASN A 128 10.66 -0.32 3.95
N TYR A 129 11.61 -0.81 3.16
CA TYR A 129 12.87 -0.12 2.92
C TYR A 129 12.65 1.27 2.31
N ILE A 130 11.73 1.40 1.34
CA ILE A 130 11.35 2.69 0.75
C ILE A 130 10.68 3.58 1.79
N CYS A 131 9.81 3.03 2.64
CA CYS A 131 9.17 3.77 3.72
C CYS A 131 10.20 4.32 4.72
N GLU A 132 11.14 3.50 5.18
CA GLU A 132 12.21 3.92 6.09
C GLU A 132 13.08 5.03 5.46
N LEU A 133 13.42 4.90 4.18
CA LEU A 133 14.22 5.91 3.46
C LEU A 133 13.54 7.28 3.41
N HIS A 134 12.21 7.33 3.43
CA HIS A 134 11.42 8.54 3.31
C HIS A 134 10.67 8.95 4.58
N ASN A 135 11.00 8.34 5.72
CA ASN A 135 10.33 8.61 7.00
C ASN A 135 8.80 8.41 6.93
N ILE A 136 8.36 7.33 6.27
CA ILE A 136 6.96 6.93 6.15
C ILE A 136 6.74 5.77 7.12
N SER A 137 5.69 5.85 7.96
CA SER A 137 5.28 4.68 8.75
C SER A 137 4.47 3.72 7.91
N MET A 138 4.78 2.43 8.00
CA MET A 138 4.00 1.35 7.39
C MET A 138 3.57 0.35 8.45
N ASP A 139 2.27 0.17 8.61
CA ASP A 139 1.67 -0.72 9.62
C ASP A 139 0.73 -1.73 9.00
N PHE A 140 0.59 -2.89 9.66
CA PHE A 140 -0.28 -3.96 9.23
C PHE A 140 -1.32 -4.29 10.29
N ARG A 141 -2.54 -4.56 9.84
CA ARG A 141 -3.63 -5.02 10.69
C ARG A 141 -4.44 -6.10 9.97
N ILE A 142 -4.89 -7.10 10.72
CA ILE A 142 -5.82 -8.14 10.24
C ILE A 142 -7.18 -7.99 10.90
N GLY A 143 -8.23 -8.26 10.12
CA GLY A 143 -9.60 -8.25 10.60
C GLY A 143 -9.85 -9.39 11.60
N LYS A 144 -10.90 -9.26 12.44
CA LYS A 144 -11.27 -10.28 13.44
C LYS A 144 -11.94 -11.49 12.79
N GLU A 145 -12.77 -11.25 11.79
CA GLU A 145 -13.51 -12.30 11.09
C GLU A 145 -12.57 -13.12 10.20
N ARG A 146 -12.86 -14.41 10.12
CA ARG A 146 -12.12 -15.38 9.30
C ARG A 146 -13.09 -16.07 8.35
N PHE A 147 -12.65 -16.25 7.14
CA PHE A 147 -13.33 -17.06 6.14
C PHE A 147 -12.37 -18.15 5.66
N PHE A 148 -12.86 -19.35 5.40
CA PHE A 148 -12.05 -20.45 4.91
C PHE A 148 -12.44 -20.82 3.49
N GLU A 149 -11.47 -20.85 2.60
CA GLU A 149 -11.59 -21.34 1.24
C GLU A 149 -10.56 -22.43 1.02
N SER A 150 -11.00 -23.65 0.71
CA SER A 150 -10.13 -24.81 0.53
C SER A 150 -9.12 -25.02 1.68
N GLY A 151 -9.55 -24.77 2.93
CA GLY A 151 -8.71 -24.90 4.12
C GLY A 151 -7.76 -23.71 4.39
N ILE A 152 -7.69 -22.73 3.49
CA ILE A 152 -6.88 -21.53 3.66
C ILE A 152 -7.72 -20.45 4.36
N PRO A 153 -7.25 -19.86 5.47
CA PRO A 153 -7.95 -18.77 6.12
C PRO A 153 -7.74 -17.44 5.42
N TYR A 154 -8.81 -16.71 5.19
CA TYR A 154 -8.84 -15.34 4.67
C TYR A 154 -9.45 -14.38 5.68
N SER A 155 -9.05 -13.15 5.62
CA SER A 155 -9.65 -12.05 6.40
C SER A 155 -9.37 -10.70 5.73
N ASP A 156 -10.02 -9.65 6.22
CA ASP A 156 -9.57 -8.30 5.93
C ASP A 156 -8.10 -8.15 6.35
N PHE A 157 -7.30 -7.62 5.44
CA PHE A 157 -5.90 -7.28 5.66
C PHE A 157 -5.70 -5.80 5.29
N TYR A 158 -5.08 -5.06 6.19
CA TYR A 158 -4.88 -3.62 6.04
C TYR A 158 -3.40 -3.31 6.02
N VAL A 159 -3.00 -2.50 5.05
CA VAL A 159 -1.71 -1.81 5.03
C VAL A 159 -2.00 -0.33 5.21
N SER A 160 -1.47 0.27 6.26
CA SER A 160 -1.59 1.71 6.54
C SER A 160 -0.24 2.37 6.29
N LEU A 161 -0.22 3.40 5.45
CA LEU A 161 0.94 4.23 5.17
C LEU A 161 0.67 5.62 5.73
N THR A 162 1.56 6.14 6.57
CA THR A 162 1.47 7.50 7.11
C THR A 162 2.63 8.33 6.59
N PHE A 163 2.30 9.35 5.81
CA PHE A 163 3.24 10.31 5.25
C PHE A 163 3.23 11.56 6.11
N TYR A 164 4.39 11.95 6.59
CA TYR A 164 4.60 13.15 7.39
C TYR A 164 5.13 14.28 6.51
N ASP A 165 5.02 15.51 7.01
CA ASP A 165 5.58 16.71 6.38
C ASP A 165 5.13 16.90 4.91
N ILE A 166 3.84 16.64 4.65
CA ILE A 166 3.26 16.87 3.33
C ILE A 166 3.22 18.36 3.00
N ILE A 167 3.45 18.68 1.73
CA ILE A 167 3.39 20.03 1.17
C ILE A 167 2.05 20.16 0.47
N LYS A 168 1.20 21.07 0.96
CA LYS A 168 -0.10 21.36 0.35
C LYS A 168 0.09 22.11 -0.96
N ASP A 169 -0.73 21.78 -1.93
CA ASP A 169 -0.82 22.54 -3.17
C ASP A 169 -1.68 23.79 -2.91
N GLU A 170 -1.05 24.97 -2.80
CA GLU A 170 -1.72 26.23 -2.55
C GLU A 170 -2.65 26.67 -3.69
N SER A 171 -2.56 26.06 -4.87
CA SER A 171 -3.44 26.32 -6.01
C SER A 171 -4.82 25.68 -5.88
N VAL A 172 -4.99 24.75 -4.93
CA VAL A 172 -6.25 24.05 -4.67
C VAL A 172 -6.99 24.78 -3.54
N ASP A 173 -8.15 25.36 -3.87
CA ASP A 173 -9.02 26.01 -2.89
C ASP A 173 -9.69 24.95 -2.01
N TYR A 174 -9.21 24.81 -0.78
CA TYR A 174 -9.75 23.89 0.23
C TYR A 174 -10.95 24.48 0.97
N THR A 175 -11.72 25.36 0.36
CA THR A 175 -12.99 25.83 0.95
C THR A 175 -13.95 24.66 1.02
N PHE A 176 -13.98 24.01 2.17
CA PHE A 176 -15.05 23.09 2.52
C PHE A 176 -16.32 23.91 2.69
N ASP A 177 -17.31 23.67 1.85
CA ASP A 177 -18.67 24.08 2.12
C ASP A 177 -19.11 23.38 3.42
N ILE A 178 -19.15 24.16 4.49
CA ILE A 178 -19.76 23.76 5.77
C ILE A 178 -21.25 24.08 5.60
N ASP A 179 -22.01 23.10 5.15
CA ASP A 179 -23.46 23.05 5.29
C ASP A 179 -23.85 22.03 6.36
#